data_89d4094b5305f20fb9f346e24fde5216
#
_entry.id   89d4094b5305f20fb9f346e24fde5216
#
_cell.length_a   1.000
_cell.length_b   1.000
_cell.length_c   1.000
_cell.angle_alpha   90.00
_cell.angle_beta   90.00
_cell.angle_gamma   90.00
#
_symmetry.space_group_name_H-M   'P 1'
#
loop_
_entity.id
_entity.type
_entity.pdbx_description
1 polymer ?
#
loop_
_entity_poly.entity_id
_entity_poly.type
_entity_poly.pdbx_seq_one_letter_code
_entity_poly.pdbx_strand_id
1 'polypeptide(L)'
;ESENRLINQSEMSQEDFKGKVVLEIGAGNGRFTEILLKFGAQVVSVDFSSAIYSNYENHKQYAQEGDLLCIRGNLFDLPIEQSSFDIVLCYGVIQHTGNNKLALETLSSYVKDGGLILVDIYSNNIKHYNPWIYLIRPIFSRLVRTNEKRMKFVERFVDFMFPIQVKLLS
;
A
#
# COMPACT_ATOMS: atom_id res chain seq x y z
N GLU A 1 7.37 -3.92 10.98
CA GLU A 1 7.87 -2.95 9.98
C GLU A 1 6.74 -2.05 9.48
N SER A 2 5.63 -2.63 8.99
CA SER A 2 4.49 -1.86 8.45
C SER A 2 3.74 -1.06 9.51
N GLU A 3 3.60 -1.58 10.71
CA GLU A 3 3.02 -0.88 11.85
C GLU A 3 3.83 0.36 12.22
N ASN A 4 5.15 0.20 12.37
CA ASN A 4 6.04 1.34 12.64
C ASN A 4 5.97 2.38 11.51
N ARG A 5 5.79 1.94 10.27
CA ARG A 5 5.61 2.85 9.14
C ARG A 5 4.32 3.64 9.26
N LEU A 6 3.19 2.99 9.58
CA LEU A 6 1.90 3.67 9.76
C LEU A 6 1.99 4.72 10.87
N ILE A 7 2.46 4.32 12.05
CA ILE A 7 2.59 5.20 13.23
C ILE A 7 3.55 6.38 12.95
N ASN A 8 4.75 6.11 12.40
CA ASN A 8 5.73 7.16 12.16
C ASN A 8 5.35 8.14 11.04
N GLN A 9 4.64 7.67 10.00
CA GLN A 9 4.23 8.53 8.88
C GLN A 9 2.95 9.31 9.17
N SER A 10 2.04 8.76 9.98
CA SER A 10 0.80 9.44 10.37
C SER A 10 0.99 10.38 11.56
N GLU A 11 2.06 10.21 12.34
CA GLU A 11 2.25 10.85 13.65
C GLU A 11 1.11 10.52 14.65
N MET A 12 0.39 9.42 14.42
CA MET A 12 -0.74 8.95 15.22
C MET A 12 -0.32 7.79 16.11
N SER A 13 -0.98 7.63 17.25
CA SER A 13 -0.88 6.46 18.10
C SER A 13 -1.91 5.38 17.71
N GLN A 14 -1.80 4.18 18.26
CA GLN A 14 -2.79 3.12 18.08
C GLN A 14 -4.20 3.55 18.54
N GLU A 15 -4.28 4.28 19.66
CA GLU A 15 -5.55 4.74 20.24
C GLU A 15 -6.29 5.73 19.33
N ASP A 16 -5.58 6.46 18.46
CA ASP A 16 -6.18 7.41 17.52
C ASP A 16 -6.99 6.72 16.41
N PHE A 17 -6.74 5.43 16.16
CA PHE A 17 -7.48 4.62 15.19
C PHE A 17 -8.69 3.89 15.82
N LYS A 18 -8.72 3.74 17.15
CA LYS A 18 -9.75 2.97 17.84
C LYS A 18 -11.14 3.57 17.65
N GLY A 19 -12.07 2.75 17.16
CA GLY A 19 -13.45 3.14 16.87
C GLY A 19 -13.60 4.10 15.69
N LYS A 20 -12.54 4.37 14.92
CA LYS A 20 -12.59 5.18 13.71
C LYS A 20 -13.04 4.37 12.51
N VAL A 21 -13.77 5.00 11.61
CA VAL A 21 -14.11 4.45 10.30
C VAL A 21 -13.03 4.85 9.31
N VAL A 22 -12.28 3.88 8.81
CA VAL A 22 -11.12 4.09 7.93
C VAL A 22 -11.39 3.57 6.53
N LEU A 23 -11.18 4.40 5.52
CA LEU A 23 -11.13 4.00 4.12
C LEU A 23 -9.67 3.73 3.73
N GLU A 24 -9.33 2.50 3.37
CA GLU A 24 -8.03 2.11 2.87
C GLU A 24 -8.08 1.90 1.36
N ILE A 25 -7.36 2.74 0.60
CA ILE A 25 -7.26 2.65 -0.85
C ILE A 25 -5.93 2.01 -1.24
N GLY A 26 -6.02 0.96 -2.08
CA GLY A 26 -4.87 0.15 -2.48
C GLY A 26 -4.45 -0.85 -1.42
N ALA A 27 -5.43 -1.47 -0.77
CA ALA A 27 -5.23 -2.39 0.34
C ALA A 27 -4.39 -3.64 -0.02
N GLY A 28 -4.39 -4.04 -1.30
CA GLY A 28 -3.71 -5.24 -1.76
C GLY A 28 -4.23 -6.49 -1.03
N ASN A 29 -3.31 -7.25 -0.44
CA ASN A 29 -3.61 -8.44 0.36
C ASN A 29 -3.84 -8.16 1.85
N GLY A 30 -3.95 -6.88 2.26
CA GLY A 30 -4.39 -6.49 3.60
C GLY A 30 -3.30 -6.17 4.61
N ARG A 31 -2.12 -5.76 4.17
CA ARG A 31 -1.00 -5.46 5.08
C ARG A 31 -1.31 -4.34 6.08
N PHE A 32 -1.93 -3.25 5.67
CA PHE A 32 -2.35 -2.18 6.57
C PHE A 32 -3.76 -2.44 7.12
N THR A 33 -4.63 -3.13 6.39
CA THR A 33 -5.92 -3.62 6.89
C THR A 33 -5.76 -4.35 8.21
N GLU A 34 -4.80 -5.30 8.30
CA GLU A 34 -4.51 -6.06 9.52
C GLU A 34 -4.16 -5.16 10.70
N ILE A 35 -3.34 -4.14 10.47
CA ILE A 35 -2.88 -3.20 11.50
C ILE A 35 -4.03 -2.33 11.99
N LEU A 36 -4.80 -1.77 11.06
CA LEU A 36 -5.95 -0.93 11.37
C LEU A 36 -7.01 -1.68 12.20
N LEU A 37 -7.32 -2.93 11.81
CA LEU A 37 -8.23 -3.81 12.55
C LEU A 37 -7.70 -4.12 13.95
N LYS A 38 -6.40 -4.43 14.09
CA LYS A 38 -5.77 -4.65 15.40
C LYS A 38 -5.82 -3.41 16.30
N PHE A 39 -5.81 -2.22 15.72
CA PHE A 39 -5.97 -0.96 16.46
C PHE A 39 -7.43 -0.62 16.77
N GLY A 40 -8.37 -1.49 16.40
CA GLY A 40 -9.78 -1.35 16.69
C GLY A 40 -10.52 -0.38 15.78
N ALA A 41 -10.04 -0.16 14.56
CA ALA A 41 -10.74 0.59 13.53
C ALA A 41 -11.77 -0.30 12.82
N GLN A 42 -12.84 0.33 12.30
CA GLN A 42 -13.70 -0.26 11.27
C GLN A 42 -13.14 0.11 9.90
N VAL A 43 -12.90 -0.88 9.04
CA VAL A 43 -12.12 -0.68 7.81
C VAL A 43 -12.94 -0.99 6.57
N VAL A 44 -12.98 -0.05 5.63
CA VAL A 44 -13.40 -0.29 4.25
C VAL A 44 -12.14 -0.35 3.40
N SER A 45 -11.74 -1.57 3.02
CA SER A 45 -10.55 -1.83 2.20
C SER A 45 -10.92 -1.91 0.73
N VAL A 46 -10.26 -1.11 -0.09
CA VAL A 46 -10.49 -1.04 -1.53
C VAL A 46 -9.21 -1.35 -2.30
N ASP A 47 -9.30 -2.22 -3.30
CA ASP A 47 -8.21 -2.44 -4.25
C ASP A 47 -8.76 -2.68 -5.67
N PHE A 48 -8.04 -2.19 -6.67
CA PHE A 48 -8.40 -2.40 -8.08
C PHE A 48 -8.15 -3.84 -8.53
N SER A 49 -7.15 -4.49 -7.98
CA SER A 49 -6.72 -5.84 -8.33
C SER A 49 -7.52 -6.93 -7.60
N SER A 50 -7.31 -8.17 -8.01
CA SER A 50 -7.87 -9.34 -7.32
C SER A 50 -7.22 -9.64 -5.96
N ALA A 51 -6.16 -8.93 -5.57
CA ALA A 51 -5.51 -9.11 -4.26
C ALA A 51 -6.48 -8.83 -3.09
N ILE A 52 -7.51 -8.01 -3.31
CA ILE A 52 -8.56 -7.74 -2.31
C ILE A 52 -9.29 -9.01 -1.83
N TYR A 53 -9.40 -10.03 -2.67
CA TYR A 53 -9.99 -11.31 -2.25
C TYR A 53 -9.11 -12.04 -1.24
N SER A 54 -7.79 -11.95 -1.39
CA SER A 54 -6.85 -12.47 -0.39
C SER A 54 -6.92 -11.67 0.91
N ASN A 55 -7.10 -10.35 0.83
CA ASN A 55 -7.34 -9.51 2.00
C ASN A 55 -8.58 -9.99 2.79
N TYR A 56 -9.70 -10.18 2.08
CA TYR A 56 -10.93 -10.70 2.69
C TYR A 56 -10.71 -12.06 3.36
N GLU A 57 -10.10 -13.02 2.68
CA GLU A 57 -9.86 -14.36 3.25
C GLU A 57 -8.92 -14.34 4.46
N ASN A 58 -7.87 -13.48 4.43
CA ASN A 58 -6.93 -13.32 5.53
C ASN A 58 -7.58 -12.72 6.79
N HIS A 59 -8.64 -11.92 6.61
CA HIS A 59 -9.29 -11.17 7.70
C HIS A 59 -10.78 -11.47 7.81
N LYS A 60 -11.19 -12.66 7.37
CA LYS A 60 -12.59 -13.10 7.27
C LYS A 60 -13.37 -12.97 8.58
N GLN A 61 -12.73 -13.19 9.72
CA GLN A 61 -13.35 -13.05 11.02
C GLN A 61 -13.84 -11.60 11.23
N TYR A 62 -13.02 -10.59 10.98
CA TYR A 62 -13.40 -9.19 11.10
C TYR A 62 -14.51 -8.80 10.12
N ALA A 63 -14.52 -9.39 8.92
CA ALA A 63 -15.62 -9.18 7.97
C ALA A 63 -16.94 -9.77 8.46
N GLN A 64 -16.91 -10.91 9.14
CA GLN A 64 -18.09 -11.54 9.75
C GLN A 64 -18.60 -10.77 11.00
N GLU A 65 -17.70 -10.13 11.73
CA GLU A 65 -17.99 -9.28 12.87
C GLU A 65 -18.50 -7.89 12.48
N GLY A 66 -18.35 -7.50 11.19
CA GLY A 66 -18.80 -6.22 10.65
C GLY A 66 -17.76 -5.12 10.72
N ASP A 67 -16.53 -5.43 11.10
CA ASP A 67 -15.43 -4.46 11.22
C ASP A 67 -14.62 -4.32 9.94
N LEU A 68 -14.82 -5.18 8.93
CA LEU A 68 -14.15 -5.11 7.64
C LEU A 68 -15.14 -5.24 6.48
N LEU A 69 -15.07 -4.32 5.53
CA LEU A 69 -15.67 -4.43 4.21
C LEU A 69 -14.59 -4.37 3.14
N CYS A 70 -14.49 -5.41 2.29
CA CYS A 70 -13.57 -5.44 1.15
C CYS A 70 -14.30 -5.16 -0.16
N ILE A 71 -13.83 -4.18 -0.93
CA ILE A 71 -14.40 -3.76 -2.20
C ILE A 71 -13.34 -3.86 -3.29
N ARG A 72 -13.62 -4.62 -4.35
CA ARG A 72 -12.83 -4.53 -5.56
C ARG A 72 -13.37 -3.39 -6.41
N GLY A 73 -12.59 -2.32 -6.56
CA GLY A 73 -13.09 -1.12 -7.25
C GLY A 73 -11.99 -0.16 -7.68
N ASN A 74 -12.39 0.79 -8.53
CA ASN A 74 -11.56 1.89 -8.96
C ASN A 74 -11.78 3.07 -8.01
N LEU A 75 -10.70 3.68 -7.50
CA LEU A 75 -10.75 4.87 -6.65
C LEU A 75 -11.69 5.97 -7.18
N PHE A 76 -11.71 6.16 -8.50
CA PHE A 76 -12.48 7.22 -9.15
C PHE A 76 -13.98 6.92 -9.33
N ASP A 77 -14.41 5.70 -9.05
CA ASP A 77 -15.80 5.25 -9.25
C ASP A 77 -16.17 4.21 -8.18
N LEU A 78 -16.13 4.63 -6.91
CA LEU A 78 -16.50 3.76 -5.80
C LEU A 78 -17.96 3.99 -5.38
N PRO A 79 -18.73 2.92 -5.15
CA PRO A 79 -20.12 3.00 -4.70
C PRO A 79 -20.18 3.23 -3.17
N ILE A 80 -19.47 4.24 -2.67
CA ILE A 80 -19.41 4.59 -1.25
C ILE A 80 -19.80 6.05 -1.04
N GLU A 81 -20.34 6.34 0.13
CA GLU A 81 -20.80 7.68 0.49
C GLU A 81 -19.62 8.62 0.71
N GLN A 82 -19.76 9.85 0.21
CA GLN A 82 -18.78 10.92 0.44
C GLN A 82 -18.86 11.42 1.88
N SER A 83 -17.79 12.04 2.36
CA SER A 83 -17.67 12.63 3.70
C SER A 83 -18.11 11.70 4.84
N SER A 84 -17.79 10.38 4.71
CA SER A 84 -18.24 9.36 5.66
C SER A 84 -17.11 8.70 6.46
N PHE A 85 -15.84 9.01 6.15
CA PHE A 85 -14.68 8.39 6.80
C PHE A 85 -13.96 9.36 7.71
N ASP A 86 -13.57 8.89 8.89
CA ASP A 86 -12.74 9.64 9.84
C ASP A 86 -11.30 9.75 9.34
N ILE A 87 -10.81 8.70 8.67
CA ILE A 87 -9.46 8.61 8.11
C ILE A 87 -9.55 7.99 6.72
N VAL A 88 -8.84 8.57 5.75
CA VAL A 88 -8.62 8.00 4.42
C VAL A 88 -7.14 7.69 4.26
N LEU A 89 -6.78 6.41 4.18
CA LEU A 89 -5.42 5.90 4.02
C LEU A 89 -5.18 5.49 2.56
N CYS A 90 -4.13 6.04 1.93
CA CYS A 90 -3.75 5.70 0.55
C CYS A 90 -2.22 5.67 0.41
N TYR A 91 -1.61 4.54 0.77
CA TYR A 91 -0.16 4.37 0.74
C TYR A 91 0.31 3.56 -0.47
N GLY A 92 1.25 4.13 -1.24
CA GLY A 92 1.87 3.48 -2.41
C GLY A 92 0.98 3.39 -3.65
N VAL A 93 -0.05 4.22 -3.77
CA VAL A 93 -1.08 4.13 -4.83
C VAL A 93 -1.12 5.35 -5.74
N ILE A 94 -1.10 6.57 -5.21
CA ILE A 94 -1.36 7.81 -5.94
C ILE A 94 -0.50 7.93 -7.19
N GLN A 95 0.78 7.61 -7.10
CA GLN A 95 1.74 7.66 -8.21
C GLN A 95 1.43 6.70 -9.36
N HIS A 96 0.54 5.74 -9.15
CA HIS A 96 0.11 4.75 -10.15
C HIS A 96 -1.24 5.08 -10.79
N THR A 97 -1.91 6.13 -10.35
CA THR A 97 -3.26 6.51 -10.84
C THR A 97 -3.24 7.25 -12.17
N GLY A 98 -2.07 7.72 -12.62
CA GLY A 98 -1.92 8.53 -13.84
C GLY A 98 -2.38 9.99 -13.70
N ASN A 99 -3.15 10.33 -12.65
CA ASN A 99 -3.56 11.71 -12.34
C ASN A 99 -3.60 11.92 -10.82
N ASN A 100 -2.45 12.30 -10.28
CA ASN A 100 -2.27 12.48 -8.83
C ASN A 100 -3.19 13.57 -8.25
N LYS A 101 -3.45 14.63 -9.01
CA LYS A 101 -4.31 15.73 -8.56
C LYS A 101 -5.76 15.24 -8.41
N LEU A 102 -6.30 14.59 -9.43
CA LEU A 102 -7.64 14.03 -9.39
C LEU A 102 -7.76 12.97 -8.27
N ALA A 103 -6.72 12.14 -8.09
CA ALA A 103 -6.73 11.16 -7.00
C ALA A 103 -6.83 11.82 -5.62
N LEU A 104 -6.07 12.89 -5.36
CA LEU A 104 -6.15 13.63 -4.10
C LEU A 104 -7.52 14.30 -3.91
N GLU A 105 -8.07 14.91 -4.96
CA GLU A 105 -9.41 15.51 -4.93
C GLU A 105 -10.47 14.44 -4.60
N THR A 106 -10.38 13.26 -5.22
CA THR A 106 -11.29 12.13 -4.96
C THR A 106 -11.14 11.60 -3.53
N LEU A 107 -9.91 11.41 -3.03
CA LEU A 107 -9.69 11.00 -1.64
C LEU A 107 -10.28 12.02 -0.66
N SER A 108 -10.13 13.32 -0.97
CA SER A 108 -10.67 14.40 -0.14
C SER A 108 -12.19 14.39 -0.07
N SER A 109 -12.87 13.91 -1.10
CA SER A 109 -14.33 13.82 -1.08
C SER A 109 -14.89 12.77 -0.14
N TYR A 110 -14.10 11.77 0.24
CA TYR A 110 -14.53 10.70 1.14
C TYR A 110 -14.34 11.00 2.62
N VAL A 111 -13.40 11.91 2.96
CA VAL A 111 -13.11 12.25 4.36
C VAL A 111 -14.15 13.19 4.93
N LYS A 112 -14.54 13.00 6.19
CA LYS A 112 -15.40 13.91 6.96
C LYS A 112 -14.74 15.26 7.20
N ASP A 113 -15.52 16.27 7.49
CA ASP A 113 -15.01 17.56 8.00
C ASP A 113 -14.21 17.32 9.29
N GLY A 114 -12.95 17.78 9.30
CA GLY A 114 -12.02 17.54 10.40
C GLY A 114 -11.39 16.17 10.46
N GLY A 115 -11.67 15.28 9.49
CA GLY A 115 -11.00 14.00 9.36
C GLY A 115 -9.61 14.11 8.74
N LEU A 116 -8.91 12.99 8.57
CA LEU A 116 -7.52 12.95 8.14
C LEU A 116 -7.35 12.18 6.83
N ILE A 117 -6.43 12.66 5.98
CA ILE A 117 -5.98 11.93 4.77
C ILE A 117 -4.50 11.60 4.95
N LEU A 118 -4.20 10.31 4.95
CA LEU A 118 -2.85 9.78 5.07
C LEU A 118 -2.41 9.25 3.70
N VAL A 119 -1.46 9.93 3.09
CA VAL A 119 -0.94 9.59 1.76
C VAL A 119 0.58 9.55 1.77
N ASP A 120 1.16 8.68 0.96
CA ASP A 120 2.56 8.76 0.64
C ASP A 120 2.77 9.02 -0.86
N ILE A 121 3.80 9.81 -1.16
CA ILE A 121 4.18 10.13 -2.53
C ILE A 121 5.69 9.89 -2.64
N TYR A 122 6.10 9.20 -3.70
CA TYR A 122 7.53 9.01 -3.95
C TYR A 122 8.22 10.34 -4.20
N SER A 123 9.27 10.59 -3.43
CA SER A 123 10.11 11.75 -3.64
C SER A 123 10.79 11.68 -5.01
N ASN A 124 10.67 12.75 -5.79
CA ASN A 124 11.38 12.91 -7.06
C ASN A 124 12.85 13.33 -6.85
N ASN A 125 13.38 13.19 -5.63
CA ASN A 125 14.72 13.61 -5.28
C ASN A 125 15.74 12.62 -5.85
N ILE A 126 16.54 13.07 -6.83
CA ILE A 126 17.62 12.31 -7.49
C ILE A 126 18.57 11.61 -6.49
N LYS A 127 18.73 12.16 -5.29
CA LYS A 127 19.58 11.56 -4.24
C LYS A 127 19.14 10.17 -3.76
N HIS A 128 17.86 9.81 -3.97
CA HIS A 128 17.31 8.49 -3.62
C HIS A 128 17.42 7.47 -4.76
N TYR A 129 17.82 7.91 -5.96
CA TYR A 129 18.00 7.02 -7.10
C TYR A 129 19.41 6.47 -7.12
N ASN A 130 19.57 5.18 -6.96
CA ASN A 130 20.85 4.50 -7.17
C ASN A 130 21.22 4.61 -8.66
N PRO A 131 22.26 5.38 -9.04
CA PRO A 131 22.62 5.61 -10.44
C PRO A 131 22.95 4.30 -11.20
N TRP A 132 23.36 3.26 -10.50
CA TRP A 132 23.64 1.95 -11.08
C TRP A 132 22.39 1.28 -11.65
N ILE A 133 21.21 1.54 -11.09
CA ILE A 133 19.95 1.01 -11.61
C ILE A 133 19.66 1.55 -13.02
N TYR A 134 19.96 2.81 -13.27
CA TYR A 134 19.75 3.45 -14.59
C TYR A 134 20.73 2.94 -15.66
N LEU A 135 21.95 2.61 -15.27
CA LEU A 135 22.96 2.05 -16.17
C LEU A 135 22.72 0.56 -16.45
N ILE A 136 22.39 -0.20 -15.42
CA ILE A 136 22.25 -1.66 -15.51
C ILE A 136 20.88 -2.07 -16.07
N ARG A 137 19.79 -1.39 -15.70
CA ARG A 137 18.44 -1.77 -16.10
C ARG A 137 18.20 -1.84 -17.62
N PRO A 138 18.62 -0.86 -18.46
CA PRO A 138 18.45 -0.96 -19.90
C PRO A 138 19.31 -2.06 -20.53
N ILE A 139 20.52 -2.29 -20.00
CA ILE A 139 21.40 -3.37 -20.46
C ILE A 139 20.76 -4.71 -20.12
N PHE A 140 20.31 -4.89 -18.87
CA PHE A 140 19.66 -6.09 -18.40
C PHE A 140 18.36 -6.39 -19.16
N SER A 141 17.52 -5.39 -19.40
CA SER A 141 16.26 -5.56 -20.16
C SER A 141 16.48 -5.96 -21.61
N ARG A 142 17.62 -5.57 -22.21
CA ARG A 142 18.02 -5.98 -23.58
C ARG A 142 18.56 -7.39 -23.63
N LEU A 143 19.36 -7.79 -22.64
CA LEU A 143 20.02 -9.10 -22.59
C LEU A 143 19.07 -10.22 -22.19
N VAL A 144 18.08 -9.92 -21.33
CA VAL A 144 17.15 -10.90 -20.76
C VAL A 144 15.73 -10.62 -21.20
N ARG A 145 15.39 -11.12 -22.40
CA ARG A 145 14.10 -10.82 -23.06
C ARG A 145 12.89 -11.59 -22.53
N THR A 146 13.08 -12.75 -21.90
CA THR A 146 11.97 -13.58 -21.41
C THR A 146 11.83 -13.52 -19.89
N ASN A 147 10.59 -13.57 -19.38
CA ASN A 147 10.34 -13.54 -17.94
C ASN A 147 10.99 -14.72 -17.22
N GLU A 148 11.02 -15.91 -17.83
CA GLU A 148 11.65 -17.09 -17.26
C GLU A 148 13.17 -16.91 -17.05
N LYS A 149 13.87 -16.32 -18.04
CA LYS A 149 15.30 -16.02 -17.92
C LYS A 149 15.56 -14.92 -16.87
N ARG A 150 14.63 -13.96 -16.73
CA ARG A 150 14.71 -12.92 -15.69
C ARG A 150 14.59 -13.53 -14.29
N MET A 151 13.63 -14.43 -14.08
CA MET A 151 13.45 -15.11 -12.80
C MET A 151 14.69 -15.94 -12.44
N LYS A 152 15.18 -16.79 -13.34
CA LYS A 152 16.40 -17.59 -13.11
C LYS A 152 17.64 -16.74 -12.82
N PHE A 153 17.74 -15.58 -13.45
CA PHE A 153 18.85 -14.65 -13.16
C PHE A 153 18.70 -14.02 -11.76
N VAL A 154 17.50 -13.57 -11.40
CA VAL A 154 17.22 -13.00 -10.08
C VAL A 154 17.45 -14.03 -8.99
N GLU A 155 16.99 -15.25 -9.14
CA GLU A 155 17.23 -16.36 -8.21
C GLU A 155 18.72 -16.58 -7.99
N ARG A 156 19.50 -16.77 -9.05
CA ARG A 156 20.96 -16.93 -8.95
C ARG A 156 21.68 -15.73 -8.33
N PHE A 157 21.20 -14.53 -8.64
CA PHE A 157 21.77 -13.31 -8.07
C PHE A 157 21.48 -13.19 -6.58
N VAL A 158 20.26 -13.51 -6.16
CA VAL A 158 19.86 -13.54 -4.74
C VAL A 158 20.67 -14.61 -4.00
N ASP A 159 20.75 -15.82 -4.53
CA ASP A 159 21.53 -16.92 -3.93
C ASP A 159 23.01 -16.58 -3.76
N PHE A 160 23.58 -15.83 -4.70
CA PHE A 160 24.94 -15.35 -4.62
C PHE A 160 25.14 -14.21 -3.61
N MET A 161 24.21 -13.24 -3.60
CA MET A 161 24.32 -12.04 -2.78
C MET A 161 23.89 -12.24 -1.33
N PHE A 162 22.93 -13.14 -1.07
CA PHE A 162 22.37 -13.34 0.26
C PHE A 162 23.42 -13.77 1.31
N PRO A 163 24.34 -14.73 1.04
CA PRO A 163 25.41 -15.09 1.97
C PRO A 163 26.37 -13.94 2.27
N ILE A 164 26.61 -13.06 1.29
CA ILE A 164 27.50 -11.89 1.43
C ILE A 164 26.84 -10.84 2.33
N GLN A 165 25.55 -10.61 2.17
CA GLN A 165 24.77 -9.65 2.94
C GLN A 165 24.64 -10.07 4.41
N VAL A 166 24.40 -11.34 4.66
CA VAL A 166 24.37 -11.91 6.02
C VAL A 166 25.72 -11.77 6.73
N LYS A 167 26.82 -11.94 5.99
CA LYS A 167 28.19 -11.84 6.51
C LYS A 167 28.64 -10.40 6.80
N LEU A 168 28.01 -9.40 6.15
CA LEU A 168 28.29 -7.97 6.37
C LEU A 168 27.46 -7.37 7.52
N LEU A 169 26.38 -8.07 7.94
CA LEU A 169 25.48 -7.63 9.00
C LEU A 169 25.67 -8.38 10.32
N SER A 170 26.54 -9.40 10.33
CA SER A 170 27.03 -10.14 11.52
C SER A 170 28.37 -9.58 12.01
#